data_10bc96ca75b02881d8df48010ea9b278
#
_entry.id   10bc96ca75b02881d8df48010ea9b278
#
_cell.length_a   1.000
_cell.length_b   1.000
_cell.length_c   1.000
_cell.angle_alpha   90.00
_cell.angle_beta   90.00
_cell.angle_gamma   90.00
#
_symmetry.space_group_name_H-M   'P 1'
#
loop_
_entity.id
_entity.type
_entity.pdbx_description
1 polymer ?
#
loop_
_entity_poly.entity_id
_entity_poly.type
_entity_poly.pdbx_seq_one_letter_code
_entity_poly.pdbx_strand_id
1 'polypeptide(L)'
;MISQKNLIALCIAAGLGFTGAASAATNAQVTVSGQIASATCDLSVSNPNIDLGTYISADIQAAGDITNSAKDFSLLLTNCSKDQSAGSVQLFAKGTALDANGDYFNNTAKATVGVKLSADAKPVKPNTSIDLSGVSGLKQGGSASVPMKVALYSTVATPDSQRIDAPITFSVSYE
;
A
#
# COMPACT_ATOMS: atom_id res chain seq x y z
N MET A 1 54.66 -64.61 39.90
CA MET A 1 55.17 -65.56 38.86
C MET A 1 54.74 -65.05 37.49
N ILE A 2 55.77 -64.84 36.66
CA ILE A 2 55.70 -64.76 35.18
C ILE A 2 54.99 -63.51 34.65
N SER A 3 55.71 -62.46 34.36
CA SER A 3 56.61 -62.21 33.27
C SER A 3 56.04 -62.52 31.87
N GLN A 4 55.84 -61.53 31.12
CA GLN A 4 56.18 -61.42 29.68
C GLN A 4 55.74 -60.01 29.20
N LYS A 5 56.63 -59.09 29.08
CA LYS A 5 57.62 -58.83 28.02
C LYS A 5 56.95 -58.74 26.63
N ASN A 6 56.99 -57.52 26.15
CA ASN A 6 57.29 -57.05 24.79
C ASN A 6 56.40 -57.62 23.66
N LEU A 7 55.65 -56.72 23.09
CA LEU A 7 55.76 -56.56 21.63
C LEU A 7 55.32 -55.14 21.25
N ILE A 8 56.35 -54.37 21.00
CA ILE A 8 56.24 -53.10 20.27
C ILE A 8 55.89 -53.49 18.83
N ALA A 9 54.70 -53.28 18.40
CA ALA A 9 54.35 -53.25 16.99
C ALA A 9 54.17 -51.81 16.57
N LEU A 10 55.19 -51.35 15.90
CA LEU A 10 55.29 -50.10 15.21
C LEU A 10 54.35 -50.11 14.01
N CYS A 11 53.18 -49.55 14.14
CA CYS A 11 52.33 -49.18 13.01
C CYS A 11 52.41 -47.67 12.78
N ILE A 12 53.44 -47.30 12.01
CA ILE A 12 53.45 -45.98 11.34
C ILE A 12 52.46 -46.12 10.19
N ALA A 13 51.23 -45.81 10.44
CA ALA A 13 50.28 -45.51 9.39
C ALA A 13 50.34 -44.01 9.14
N ALA A 14 50.84 -43.67 7.98
CA ALA A 14 50.84 -42.33 7.46
C ALA A 14 49.39 -41.79 7.36
N GLY A 15 48.97 -41.14 8.40
CA GLY A 15 47.73 -40.34 8.38
C GLY A 15 48.05 -39.07 7.64
N LEU A 16 47.69 -38.99 6.36
CA LEU A 16 47.64 -37.73 5.61
C LEU A 16 46.64 -36.81 6.36
N GLY A 17 47.21 -35.94 7.17
CA GLY A 17 46.46 -34.89 7.82
C GLY A 17 45.87 -33.96 6.74
N PHE A 18 44.58 -34.10 6.48
CA PHE A 18 43.84 -33.01 5.89
C PHE A 18 43.79 -31.89 6.93
N THR A 19 44.76 -30.99 6.84
CA THR A 19 44.65 -29.71 7.51
C THR A 19 43.57 -28.93 6.76
N GLY A 20 42.33 -29.18 7.16
CA GLY A 20 41.22 -28.29 6.81
C GLY A 20 41.58 -26.91 7.35
N ALA A 21 41.99 -26.01 6.46
CA ALA A 21 42.08 -24.61 6.80
C ALA A 21 40.67 -24.16 7.22
N ALA A 22 40.46 -24.11 8.52
CA ALA A 22 39.30 -23.45 9.07
C ALA A 22 39.47 -21.96 8.71
N SER A 23 38.81 -21.53 7.62
CA SER A 23 38.65 -20.12 7.34
C SER A 23 37.82 -19.53 8.45
N ALA A 24 38.47 -19.02 9.46
CA ALA A 24 37.81 -18.19 10.45
C ALA A 24 37.29 -16.97 9.69
N ALA A 25 35.98 -16.88 9.51
CA ALA A 25 35.34 -15.68 9.00
C ALA A 25 35.65 -14.55 10.01
N THR A 26 36.57 -13.66 9.60
CA THR A 26 36.97 -12.53 10.44
C THR A 26 35.99 -11.38 10.40
N ASN A 27 34.96 -11.49 9.57
CA ASN A 27 33.96 -10.44 9.40
C ASN A 27 32.59 -10.98 9.76
N ALA A 28 31.94 -10.36 10.74
CA ALA A 28 30.52 -10.54 11.02
C ALA A 28 29.79 -9.25 10.63
N GLN A 29 28.80 -9.36 9.75
CA GLN A 29 27.95 -8.25 9.37
C GLN A 29 26.62 -8.38 10.09
N VAL A 30 26.24 -7.34 10.82
CA VAL A 30 24.92 -7.21 11.42
C VAL A 30 24.20 -6.08 10.71
N THR A 31 23.05 -6.37 10.12
CA THR A 31 22.17 -5.35 9.57
C THR A 31 21.17 -4.97 10.65
N VAL A 32 21.25 -3.73 11.12
CA VAL A 32 20.27 -3.15 12.06
C VAL A 32 19.42 -2.19 11.26
N SER A 33 18.12 -2.45 11.19
CA SER A 33 17.13 -1.54 10.60
C SER A 33 16.13 -1.14 11.68
N GLY A 34 15.81 0.14 11.71
CA GLY A 34 14.79 0.69 12.58
C GLY A 34 14.06 1.78 11.83
N GLN A 35 12.76 1.88 12.07
CA GLN A 35 11.94 2.97 11.54
C GLN A 35 11.41 3.77 12.74
N ILE A 36 11.62 5.08 12.69
CA ILE A 36 10.94 6.01 13.58
C ILE A 36 9.82 6.61 12.74
N ALA A 37 8.59 6.22 13.03
CA ALA A 37 7.42 6.85 12.45
C ALA A 37 6.99 8.00 13.37
N SER A 38 6.86 9.18 12.79
CA SER A 38 6.10 10.25 13.45
C SER A 38 4.63 9.82 13.51
N ALA A 39 3.85 10.45 14.37
CA ALA A 39 2.45 10.22 14.65
C ALA A 39 1.67 9.41 13.59
N THR A 40 1.00 8.37 13.97
CA THR A 40 0.23 7.49 13.07
C THR A 40 -1.21 7.38 13.54
N CYS A 41 -2.12 7.18 12.59
CA CYS A 41 -3.47 6.67 12.85
C CYS A 41 -3.61 5.27 12.28
N ASP A 42 -4.47 4.47 12.89
CA ASP A 42 -4.99 3.27 12.25
C ASP A 42 -6.03 3.69 11.22
N LEU A 43 -5.90 3.15 10.00
CA LEU A 43 -6.78 3.46 8.89
C LEU A 43 -7.64 2.24 8.53
N SER A 44 -8.94 2.44 8.45
CA SER A 44 -9.88 1.42 7.99
C SER A 44 -10.91 2.00 7.02
N VAL A 45 -11.51 1.14 6.20
CA VAL A 45 -12.49 1.50 5.18
C VAL A 45 -13.83 0.89 5.56
N SER A 46 -14.91 1.68 5.52
CA SER A 46 -16.25 1.21 5.86
C SER A 46 -16.77 0.14 4.88
N ASN A 47 -16.38 0.21 3.61
CA ASN A 47 -16.75 -0.74 2.57
C ASN A 47 -15.55 -0.98 1.64
N PRO A 48 -14.83 -2.11 1.78
CA PRO A 48 -13.66 -2.40 0.97
C PRO A 48 -13.98 -2.85 -0.46
N ASN A 49 -15.22 -3.26 -0.74
CA ASN A 49 -15.66 -3.70 -2.06
C ASN A 49 -16.86 -2.89 -2.51
N ILE A 50 -16.64 -1.93 -3.38
CA ILE A 50 -17.69 -1.04 -3.87
C ILE A 50 -18.03 -1.43 -5.31
N ASP A 51 -19.24 -1.93 -5.51
CA ASP A 51 -19.78 -2.17 -6.85
C ASP A 51 -20.48 -0.88 -7.34
N LEU A 52 -19.99 -0.33 -8.43
CA LEU A 52 -20.55 0.87 -9.05
C LEU A 52 -21.66 0.57 -10.05
N GLY A 53 -21.90 -0.72 -10.35
CA GLY A 53 -22.97 -1.16 -11.23
C GLY A 53 -22.53 -1.32 -12.69
N THR A 54 -23.51 -1.64 -13.53
CA THR A 54 -23.35 -1.82 -14.99
C THR A 54 -24.15 -0.76 -15.73
N TYR A 55 -23.52 -0.12 -16.72
CA TYR A 55 -24.09 0.96 -17.50
C TYR A 55 -24.07 0.61 -19.00
N ILE A 56 -25.07 1.07 -19.72
CA ILE A 56 -25.16 0.87 -21.17
C ILE A 56 -24.38 2.00 -21.84
N SER A 57 -23.46 1.64 -22.73
CA SER A 57 -22.62 2.61 -23.45
C SER A 57 -23.44 3.68 -24.20
N ALA A 58 -24.55 3.28 -24.83
CA ALA A 58 -25.43 4.19 -25.57
C ALA A 58 -26.08 5.28 -24.70
N ASP A 59 -26.18 5.05 -23.39
CA ASP A 59 -26.76 6.04 -22.44
C ASP A 59 -25.73 7.11 -22.05
N ILE A 60 -24.44 6.88 -22.35
CA ILE A 60 -23.34 7.80 -22.07
C ILE A 60 -23.10 8.67 -23.30
N GLN A 61 -23.87 9.73 -23.47
CA GLN A 61 -23.88 10.54 -24.69
C GLN A 61 -22.79 11.62 -24.73
N ALA A 62 -22.10 11.86 -23.63
CA ALA A 62 -21.01 12.84 -23.52
C ALA A 62 -19.96 12.39 -22.52
N ALA A 63 -18.74 12.92 -22.64
CA ALA A 63 -17.74 12.83 -21.60
C ALA A 63 -18.26 13.51 -20.31
N GLY A 64 -18.08 12.85 -19.16
CA GLY A 64 -18.57 13.34 -17.88
C GLY A 64 -18.84 12.25 -16.85
N ASP A 65 -19.43 12.69 -15.74
CA ASP A 65 -19.86 11.76 -14.69
C ASP A 65 -21.00 10.86 -15.18
N ILE A 66 -20.89 9.56 -14.98
CA ILE A 66 -21.94 8.60 -15.33
C ILE A 66 -23.04 8.70 -14.28
N THR A 67 -24.23 9.04 -14.71
CA THR A 67 -25.39 9.25 -13.85
C THR A 67 -25.69 8.02 -12.99
N ASN A 68 -26.02 8.23 -11.74
CA ASN A 68 -26.35 7.18 -10.75
C ASN A 68 -25.20 6.20 -10.40
N SER A 69 -23.97 6.47 -10.84
CA SER A 69 -22.82 5.64 -10.47
C SER A 69 -22.23 5.99 -9.11
N ALA A 70 -22.58 7.12 -8.55
CA ALA A 70 -21.98 7.61 -7.30
C ALA A 70 -22.37 6.74 -6.11
N LYS A 71 -21.35 6.41 -5.29
CA LYS A 71 -21.50 5.72 -4.01
C LYS A 71 -20.69 6.45 -2.95
N ASP A 72 -21.23 6.47 -1.75
CA ASP A 72 -20.55 7.04 -0.58
C ASP A 72 -19.97 5.92 0.28
N PHE A 73 -18.81 6.18 0.86
CA PHE A 73 -18.15 5.36 1.86
C PHE A 73 -17.34 6.24 2.81
N SER A 74 -16.70 5.68 3.81
CA SER A 74 -15.90 6.45 4.76
C SER A 74 -14.57 5.79 5.01
N LEU A 75 -13.53 6.60 5.18
CA LEU A 75 -12.29 6.19 5.81
C LEU A 75 -12.37 6.56 7.29
N LEU A 76 -12.13 5.59 8.15
CA LEU A 76 -12.09 5.80 9.59
C LEU A 76 -10.64 5.78 10.05
N LEU A 77 -10.22 6.88 10.65
CA LEU A 77 -8.94 7.04 11.32
C LEU A 77 -9.15 6.91 12.81
N THR A 78 -8.43 6.01 13.46
CA THR A 78 -8.50 5.77 14.90
C THR A 78 -7.11 5.75 15.51
N ASN A 79 -7.04 5.85 16.83
CA ASN A 79 -5.77 5.83 17.56
C ASN A 79 -4.75 6.86 17.04
N CYS A 80 -5.25 8.00 16.57
CA CYS A 80 -4.37 9.06 16.11
C CYS A 80 -3.51 9.60 17.27
N SER A 81 -2.23 9.84 17.02
CA SER A 81 -1.33 10.37 18.03
C SER A 81 -1.75 11.77 18.49
N LYS A 82 -1.53 12.07 19.77
CA LYS A 82 -1.90 13.36 20.38
C LYS A 82 -1.01 14.54 19.97
N ASP A 83 0.17 14.27 19.42
CA ASP A 83 1.18 15.29 19.12
C ASP A 83 0.98 15.99 17.77
N GLN A 84 -0.28 16.15 17.34
CA GLN A 84 -0.66 16.72 16.05
C GLN A 84 -0.75 18.27 16.05
N SER A 85 -0.11 18.91 16.99
CA SER A 85 -0.24 20.37 17.14
C SER A 85 0.43 21.19 16.02
N ALA A 86 1.21 20.57 15.14
CA ALA A 86 2.01 21.27 14.14
C ALA A 86 1.99 20.69 12.73
N GLY A 87 1.37 19.52 12.48
CA GLY A 87 1.42 18.87 11.17
C GLY A 87 0.10 18.87 10.42
N SER A 88 0.16 18.86 9.11
CA SER A 88 -0.96 18.54 8.25
C SER A 88 -1.11 17.03 8.12
N VAL A 89 -2.34 16.54 8.19
CA VAL A 89 -2.64 15.14 7.92
C VAL A 89 -2.86 15.00 6.42
N GLN A 90 -2.04 14.16 5.79
CA GLN A 90 -2.10 13.92 4.36
C GLN A 90 -2.69 12.54 4.09
N LEU A 91 -3.68 12.47 3.22
CA LEU A 91 -4.21 11.22 2.66
C LEU A 91 -3.59 10.98 1.29
N PHE A 92 -2.93 9.85 1.13
CA PHE A 92 -2.39 9.41 -0.15
C PHE A 92 -3.22 8.25 -0.70
N ALA A 93 -3.63 8.34 -1.95
CA ALA A 93 -4.37 7.30 -2.67
C ALA A 93 -3.51 6.71 -3.77
N LYS A 94 -3.01 5.49 -3.54
CA LYS A 94 -2.20 4.75 -4.52
C LYS A 94 -3.10 3.92 -5.41
N GLY A 95 -2.95 4.07 -6.71
CA GLY A 95 -3.67 3.28 -7.72
C GLY A 95 -3.16 3.55 -9.12
N THR A 96 -3.61 2.76 -10.09
CA THR A 96 -3.27 2.99 -11.49
C THR A 96 -4.13 4.11 -12.06
N ALA A 97 -3.47 5.08 -12.67
CA ALA A 97 -4.16 6.17 -13.38
C ALA A 97 -4.76 5.65 -14.69
N LEU A 98 -5.92 6.20 -15.06
CA LEU A 98 -6.55 5.96 -16.34
C LEU A 98 -5.66 6.51 -17.47
N ASP A 99 -5.37 5.70 -18.49
CA ASP A 99 -4.50 6.11 -19.61
C ASP A 99 -5.03 7.35 -20.34
N ALA A 100 -6.35 7.42 -20.53
CA ALA A 100 -6.99 8.53 -21.23
C ALA A 100 -7.03 9.83 -20.40
N ASN A 101 -6.97 9.73 -19.07
CA ASN A 101 -6.96 10.87 -18.17
C ASN A 101 -6.40 10.50 -16.80
N GLY A 102 -5.22 10.97 -16.46
CA GLY A 102 -4.51 10.69 -15.22
C GLY A 102 -5.20 11.14 -13.93
N ASP A 103 -6.33 11.85 -14.01
CA ASP A 103 -7.09 12.30 -12.84
C ASP A 103 -8.01 11.23 -12.25
N TYR A 104 -8.21 10.12 -12.97
CA TYR A 104 -9.12 9.03 -12.60
C TYR A 104 -8.37 7.71 -12.45
N PHE A 105 -8.96 6.75 -11.72
CA PHE A 105 -8.36 5.44 -11.47
C PHE A 105 -8.96 4.40 -12.42
N ASN A 106 -8.12 3.62 -13.07
CA ASN A 106 -8.50 2.38 -13.72
C ASN A 106 -7.26 1.55 -14.05
N ASN A 107 -7.29 0.27 -13.74
CA ASN A 107 -6.20 -0.67 -13.99
C ASN A 107 -6.29 -1.34 -15.38
N THR A 108 -7.35 -1.07 -16.13
CA THR A 108 -7.57 -1.63 -17.47
C THR A 108 -6.87 -0.77 -18.51
N ALA A 109 -5.94 -1.37 -19.26
CA ALA A 109 -5.22 -0.68 -20.34
C ALA A 109 -6.18 -0.15 -21.40
N LYS A 110 -5.91 1.03 -21.93
CA LYS A 110 -6.70 1.72 -22.96
C LYS A 110 -8.17 2.01 -22.57
N ALA A 111 -8.50 1.88 -21.31
CA ALA A 111 -9.83 2.24 -20.85
C ALA A 111 -10.10 3.73 -21.06
N THR A 112 -11.35 4.07 -21.33
CA THR A 112 -11.84 5.44 -21.49
C THR A 112 -12.80 5.84 -20.37
N VAL A 113 -13.16 4.89 -19.50
CA VAL A 113 -13.96 5.13 -18.30
C VAL A 113 -13.11 4.84 -17.10
N GLY A 114 -13.10 5.75 -16.12
CA GLY A 114 -12.34 5.62 -14.89
C GLY A 114 -13.19 5.88 -13.66
N VAL A 115 -12.60 5.61 -12.52
CA VAL A 115 -13.16 5.87 -11.21
C VAL A 115 -12.71 7.25 -10.74
N LYS A 116 -13.66 8.12 -10.53
CA LYS A 116 -13.51 9.43 -9.92
C LYS A 116 -13.67 9.29 -8.42
N LEU A 117 -12.73 9.83 -7.66
CA LEU A 117 -12.71 9.75 -6.21
C LEU A 117 -12.67 11.17 -5.60
N SER A 118 -13.36 11.36 -4.49
CA SER A 118 -13.23 12.56 -3.68
C SER A 118 -13.26 12.23 -2.19
N ALA A 119 -12.56 13.04 -1.40
CA ALA A 119 -12.54 13.00 0.05
C ALA A 119 -12.96 14.36 0.59
N ASP A 120 -13.97 14.42 1.44
CA ASP A 120 -14.53 15.66 1.97
C ASP A 120 -14.77 16.71 0.86
N ALA A 121 -15.40 16.27 -0.25
CA ALA A 121 -15.64 17.02 -1.48
C ALA A 121 -14.38 17.48 -2.27
N LYS A 122 -13.16 17.19 -1.80
CA LYS A 122 -11.93 17.48 -2.53
C LYS A 122 -11.62 16.33 -3.50
N PRO A 123 -11.24 16.61 -4.76
CA PRO A 123 -10.88 15.54 -5.69
C PRO A 123 -9.60 14.83 -5.25
N VAL A 124 -9.62 13.51 -5.34
CA VAL A 124 -8.47 12.63 -5.06
C VAL A 124 -8.00 12.02 -6.36
N LYS A 125 -6.77 12.34 -6.75
CA LYS A 125 -6.16 11.82 -7.97
C LYS A 125 -5.24 10.63 -7.66
N PRO A 126 -4.98 9.75 -8.63
CA PRO A 126 -4.03 8.67 -8.46
C PRO A 126 -2.64 9.16 -8.05
N ASN A 127 -2.08 8.51 -7.04
CA ASN A 127 -0.71 8.73 -6.57
C ASN A 127 -0.42 10.19 -6.14
N THR A 128 -1.44 10.88 -5.63
CA THR A 128 -1.29 12.22 -5.06
C THR A 128 -1.76 12.26 -3.62
N SER A 129 -1.20 13.18 -2.84
CA SER A 129 -1.64 13.47 -1.48
C SER A 129 -2.66 14.59 -1.46
N ILE A 130 -3.60 14.51 -0.54
CA ILE A 130 -4.52 15.59 -0.21
C ILE A 130 -4.46 15.90 1.27
N ASP A 131 -4.58 17.18 1.60
CA ASP A 131 -4.61 17.65 2.97
C ASP A 131 -5.98 17.42 3.61
N LEU A 132 -5.98 16.70 4.74
CA LEU A 132 -7.13 16.43 5.59
C LEU A 132 -7.15 17.27 6.88
N SER A 133 -6.28 18.25 7.01
CA SER A 133 -6.15 19.06 8.25
C SER A 133 -7.47 19.77 8.66
N GLY A 134 -8.39 19.94 7.71
CA GLY A 134 -9.74 20.47 7.96
C GLY A 134 -10.73 19.47 8.58
N VAL A 135 -10.41 18.18 8.58
CA VAL A 135 -11.31 17.15 9.10
C VAL A 135 -11.32 17.22 10.63
N SER A 136 -12.53 17.37 11.21
CA SER A 136 -12.69 17.46 12.66
C SER A 136 -12.28 16.14 13.35
N GLY A 137 -11.64 16.25 14.50
CA GLY A 137 -11.20 15.09 15.31
C GLY A 137 -9.74 14.68 15.09
N LEU A 138 -9.11 15.00 13.98
CA LEU A 138 -7.72 14.64 13.72
C LEU A 138 -6.72 15.44 14.59
N LYS A 139 -7.02 16.68 14.91
CA LYS A 139 -6.12 17.59 15.67
C LYS A 139 -5.99 17.26 17.15
N GLN A 140 -6.79 16.37 17.70
CA GLN A 140 -6.88 16.13 19.17
C GLN A 140 -6.46 14.73 19.60
N GLY A 141 -5.85 13.96 18.72
CA GLY A 141 -5.44 12.58 19.03
C GLY A 141 -6.64 11.65 19.24
N GLY A 142 -7.68 11.82 18.45
CA GLY A 142 -8.91 11.06 18.55
C GLY A 142 -9.14 10.14 17.36
N SER A 143 -10.39 9.98 17.04
CA SER A 143 -10.86 9.30 15.83
C SER A 143 -11.54 10.30 14.93
N ALA A 144 -11.39 10.12 13.62
CA ALA A 144 -12.06 10.93 12.62
C ALA A 144 -12.62 10.06 11.51
N SER A 145 -13.74 10.47 10.95
CA SER A 145 -14.33 9.84 9.76
C SER A 145 -14.21 10.81 8.59
N VAL A 146 -13.54 10.36 7.53
CA VAL A 146 -13.40 11.12 6.29
C VAL A 146 -14.47 10.63 5.32
N PRO A 147 -15.46 11.48 4.96
CA PRO A 147 -16.46 11.10 3.97
C PRO A 147 -15.80 11.00 2.59
N MET A 148 -16.02 9.88 1.94
CA MET A 148 -15.50 9.57 0.61
C MET A 148 -16.66 9.40 -0.36
N LYS A 149 -16.48 9.85 -1.58
CA LYS A 149 -17.41 9.58 -2.68
C LYS A 149 -16.64 9.03 -3.87
N VAL A 150 -17.20 8.00 -4.47
CA VAL A 150 -16.68 7.37 -5.67
C VAL A 150 -17.76 7.38 -6.75
N ALA A 151 -17.38 7.61 -8.00
CA ALA A 151 -18.28 7.60 -9.16
C ALA A 151 -17.53 7.15 -10.42
N LEU A 152 -18.25 6.76 -11.45
CA LEU A 152 -17.67 6.54 -12.78
C LEU A 152 -17.63 7.84 -13.58
N TYR A 153 -16.55 8.03 -14.31
CA TYR A 153 -16.35 9.12 -15.23
C TYR A 153 -15.94 8.60 -16.60
N SER A 154 -16.64 8.99 -17.65
CA SER A 154 -16.26 8.70 -19.03
C SER A 154 -15.51 9.86 -19.64
N THR A 155 -14.39 9.58 -20.31
CA THR A 155 -13.60 10.58 -21.03
C THR A 155 -14.12 10.82 -22.45
N VAL A 156 -15.03 9.97 -22.94
CA VAL A 156 -15.61 10.01 -24.28
C VAL A 156 -17.12 9.80 -24.24
N ALA A 157 -17.80 10.21 -25.28
CA ALA A 157 -19.19 9.78 -25.55
C ALA A 157 -19.20 8.33 -26.02
N THR A 158 -20.25 7.58 -25.68
CA THR A 158 -20.45 6.19 -26.11
C THR A 158 -19.18 5.32 -26.02
N PRO A 159 -18.61 5.15 -24.79
CA PRO A 159 -17.38 4.38 -24.62
C PRO A 159 -17.60 2.93 -25.05
N ASP A 160 -16.55 2.29 -25.58
CA ASP A 160 -16.60 0.86 -25.88
C ASP A 160 -16.88 0.04 -24.62
N SER A 161 -17.43 -1.17 -24.81
CA SER A 161 -17.65 -2.11 -23.73
C SER A 161 -16.33 -2.45 -23.05
N GLN A 162 -16.23 -2.15 -21.77
CA GLN A 162 -15.01 -2.33 -21.00
C GLN A 162 -15.31 -2.70 -19.55
N ARG A 163 -14.39 -3.42 -18.93
CA ARG A 163 -14.39 -3.67 -17.49
C ARG A 163 -13.66 -2.53 -16.80
N ILE A 164 -14.21 -2.09 -15.67
CA ILE A 164 -13.58 -1.11 -14.81
C ILE A 164 -13.09 -1.86 -13.57
N ASP A 165 -11.80 -1.78 -13.33
CA ASP A 165 -11.13 -2.36 -12.17
C ASP A 165 -10.14 -1.32 -11.63
N ALA A 166 -10.36 -0.87 -10.42
CA ALA A 166 -9.57 0.19 -9.81
C ALA A 166 -9.23 -0.16 -8.36
N PRO A 167 -8.23 -1.01 -8.13
CA PRO A 167 -7.71 -1.23 -6.79
C PRO A 167 -7.03 0.05 -6.29
N ILE A 168 -7.53 0.57 -5.17
CA ILE A 168 -7.02 1.80 -4.55
C ILE A 168 -6.57 1.49 -3.14
N THR A 169 -5.32 1.80 -2.82
CA THR A 169 -4.76 1.67 -1.48
C THR A 169 -4.61 3.05 -0.85
N PHE A 170 -5.19 3.22 0.32
CA PHE A 170 -5.07 4.47 1.07
C PHE A 170 -3.97 4.36 2.12
N SER A 171 -3.24 5.44 2.30
CA SER A 171 -2.31 5.63 3.42
C SER A 171 -2.41 7.05 3.96
N VAL A 172 -2.09 7.22 5.22
CA VAL A 172 -2.09 8.51 5.90
C VAL A 172 -0.70 8.79 6.43
N SER A 173 -0.23 10.01 6.20
CA SER A 173 1.02 10.53 6.74
C SER A 173 0.79 11.86 7.43
N TYR A 174 1.72 12.22 8.29
CA TYR A 174 1.77 13.49 9.00
C TYR A 174 3.01 14.25 8.57
N GLU A 175 2.86 15.51 8.19
CA GLU A 175 3.94 16.43 7.83
C GLU A 175 3.97 17.62 8.79
#